data_36f52fb8fa39f596d71741e64df53c5e
#
_entry.id   36f52fb8fa39f596d71741e64df53c5e
#
_cell.length_a   1.000
_cell.length_b   1.000
_cell.length_c   1.000
_cell.angle_alpha   90.00
_cell.angle_beta   90.00
_cell.angle_gamma   90.00
#
_symmetry.space_group_name_H-M   'P 1'
#
loop_
_entity.id
_entity.type
_entity.pdbx_description
1 polymer ?
#
loop_
_entity_poly.entity_id
_entity_poly.type
_entity_poly.pdbx_seq_one_letter_code
_entity_poly.pdbx_strand_id
1 'polypeptide(L)'
;MSSQMTFSDEQTMLLDTATEFCRKHSPIETVRARLDADQIDATTWKEITDLGWLGINVPEEFGGLGLGLSCVVPVAESMGRYLMGTPYNGAITASECLATSGSREQKEEWLPKIVSGAIGAMALIETNGSWILDQIEAQAIASEDMFELSGTKCFVTDADAADFYIVSVNVEAKARLALVKREQIPEGNLHREIVIDETRRSYQLDLDGIMVPVDQLLEGSDFQAIEFASLLLLSAEITGGLVGSIHTIVEYLNTRRAFDKVIGSYQALKHPTVKILLDLEASRSHLYHAATVLADDNAGEAEIALRMAKAHGSAAFAFAGDRAVQFHGGFGFTYDCDAQLYLRRALWCQYQFGDEAYHRQLLEPILLD
;
A
#
# COMPACT_ATOMS: atom_id res chain seq x y z
N MET A 1 -0.29 22.93 20.94
CA MET A 1 0.52 23.47 19.83
C MET A 1 -0.22 23.15 18.56
N SER A 2 -0.44 24.08 17.64
CA SER A 2 -1.14 23.77 16.38
C SER A 2 -0.22 22.86 15.57
N SER A 3 -0.60 21.60 15.37
CA SER A 3 0.08 20.69 14.46
C SER A 3 0.10 21.33 13.07
N GLN A 4 1.27 21.54 12.49
CA GLN A 4 1.37 22.03 11.13
C GLN A 4 0.88 20.90 10.21
N MET A 5 -0.22 21.10 9.49
CA MET A 5 -0.73 20.20 8.44
C MET A 5 0.10 20.31 7.13
N THR A 6 1.39 20.54 7.26
CA THR A 6 2.31 20.66 6.13
C THR A 6 3.52 19.78 6.41
N PHE A 7 4.08 19.22 5.36
CA PHE A 7 5.34 18.47 5.45
C PHE A 7 6.44 19.29 6.13
N SER A 8 7.28 18.61 6.90
CA SER A 8 8.56 19.16 7.35
C SER A 8 9.49 19.43 6.15
N ASP A 9 10.58 20.18 6.37
CA ASP A 9 11.56 20.41 5.32
C ASP A 9 12.15 19.09 4.81
N GLU A 10 12.38 18.12 5.69
CA GLU A 10 12.86 16.76 5.35
C GLU A 10 11.84 15.98 4.51
N GLN A 11 10.56 15.99 4.90
CA GLN A 11 9.50 15.35 4.12
C GLN A 11 9.32 16.01 2.75
N THR A 12 9.49 17.32 2.65
CA THR A 12 9.45 18.05 1.39
C THR A 12 10.61 17.64 0.47
N MET A 13 11.83 17.54 1.00
CA MET A 13 12.99 17.06 0.24
C MET A 13 12.80 15.60 -0.22
N LEU A 14 12.23 14.74 0.63
CA LEU A 14 11.88 13.38 0.26
C LEU A 14 10.84 13.35 -0.86
N LEU A 15 9.82 14.19 -0.81
CA LEU A 15 8.78 14.28 -1.86
C LEU A 15 9.37 14.68 -3.21
N ASP A 16 10.24 15.70 -3.23
CA ASP A 16 10.88 16.17 -4.45
C ASP A 16 11.78 15.08 -5.05
N THR A 17 12.61 14.46 -4.22
CA THR A 17 13.50 13.36 -4.64
C THR A 17 12.70 12.16 -5.15
N ALA A 18 11.67 11.74 -4.41
CA ALA A 18 10.82 10.62 -4.79
C ALA A 18 10.02 10.90 -6.07
N THR A 19 9.54 12.13 -6.23
CA THR A 19 8.82 12.55 -7.45
C THR A 19 9.74 12.50 -8.68
N GLU A 20 10.97 12.99 -8.56
CA GLU A 20 11.94 12.95 -9.66
C GLU A 20 12.33 11.50 -10.00
N PHE A 21 12.60 10.69 -8.99
CA PHE A 21 12.91 9.27 -9.13
C PHE A 21 11.76 8.53 -9.83
N CYS A 22 10.52 8.64 -9.34
CA CYS A 22 9.38 7.95 -9.92
C CYS A 22 9.10 8.41 -11.36
N ARG A 23 9.25 9.70 -11.63
CA ARG A 23 9.12 10.24 -13.00
C ARG A 23 10.13 9.64 -13.97
N LYS A 24 11.35 9.36 -13.50
CA LYS A 24 12.44 8.78 -14.31
C LYS A 24 12.26 7.28 -14.51
N HIS A 25 11.89 6.53 -13.46
CA HIS A 25 11.89 5.06 -13.45
C HIS A 25 10.52 4.44 -13.73
N SER A 26 9.43 5.21 -13.59
CA SER A 26 8.06 4.77 -13.88
C SER A 26 7.31 5.74 -14.80
N PRO A 27 7.90 6.17 -15.95
CA PRO A 27 7.12 6.83 -16.97
C PRO A 27 6.04 5.86 -17.47
N ILE A 28 4.95 6.41 -18.00
CA ILE A 28 3.75 5.60 -18.31
C ILE A 28 4.03 4.50 -19.34
N GLU A 29 4.96 4.72 -20.25
CA GLU A 29 5.41 3.71 -21.22
C GLU A 29 6.07 2.51 -20.54
N THR A 30 6.87 2.76 -19.50
CA THR A 30 7.47 1.69 -18.67
C THR A 30 6.40 0.94 -17.89
N VAL A 31 5.42 1.65 -17.30
CA VAL A 31 4.28 1.01 -16.61
C VAL A 31 3.56 0.05 -17.56
N ARG A 32 3.23 0.52 -18.78
CA ARG A 32 2.58 -0.31 -19.82
C ARG A 32 3.40 -1.53 -20.21
N ALA A 33 4.69 -1.35 -20.42
CA ALA A 33 5.58 -2.44 -20.82
C ALA A 33 5.70 -3.54 -19.74
N ARG A 34 5.24 -3.28 -18.53
CA ARG A 34 5.35 -4.19 -17.38
C ARG A 34 4.00 -4.69 -16.85
N LEU A 35 2.88 -4.44 -17.54
CA LEU A 35 1.56 -4.87 -17.08
C LEU A 35 1.48 -6.39 -16.82
N ASP A 36 2.10 -7.19 -17.67
CA ASP A 36 2.11 -8.66 -17.55
C ASP A 36 3.44 -9.20 -16.98
N ALA A 37 4.27 -8.32 -16.37
CA ALA A 37 5.55 -8.80 -15.84
C ALA A 37 5.34 -9.63 -14.56
N ASP A 38 5.86 -10.83 -14.56
CA ASP A 38 5.80 -11.73 -13.40
C ASP A 38 6.78 -11.29 -12.30
N GLN A 39 7.85 -10.58 -12.65
CA GLN A 39 8.91 -10.22 -11.73
C GLN A 39 8.97 -8.71 -11.47
N ILE A 40 9.47 -8.34 -10.30
CA ILE A 40 9.79 -6.94 -9.97
C ILE A 40 10.93 -6.43 -10.85
N ASP A 41 11.07 -5.10 -10.92
CA ASP A 41 12.25 -4.47 -11.49
C ASP A 41 13.40 -4.46 -10.47
N ALA A 42 14.28 -5.43 -10.57
CA ALA A 42 15.42 -5.56 -9.65
C ALA A 42 16.36 -4.33 -9.69
N THR A 43 16.48 -3.67 -10.85
CA THR A 43 17.31 -2.44 -10.97
C THR A 43 16.68 -1.30 -10.20
N THR A 44 15.39 -1.03 -10.44
CA THR A 44 14.64 -0.01 -9.70
C THR A 44 14.60 -0.32 -8.21
N TRP A 45 14.42 -1.58 -7.82
CA TRP A 45 14.44 -1.99 -6.41
C TRP A 45 15.79 -1.73 -5.74
N LYS A 46 16.87 -2.05 -6.43
CA LYS A 46 18.23 -1.76 -5.95
C LYS A 46 18.45 -0.26 -5.76
N GLU A 47 18.02 0.58 -6.71
CA GLU A 47 18.15 2.04 -6.58
C GLU A 47 17.33 2.61 -5.41
N ILE A 48 16.11 2.07 -5.14
CA ILE A 48 15.30 2.39 -3.96
C ILE A 48 16.06 2.05 -2.67
N THR A 49 16.71 0.89 -2.65
CA THR A 49 17.54 0.44 -1.53
C THR A 49 18.74 1.37 -1.34
N ASP A 50 19.46 1.68 -2.41
CA ASP A 50 20.65 2.57 -2.39
C ASP A 50 20.31 4.00 -1.92
N LEU A 51 19.06 4.46 -2.13
CA LEU A 51 18.54 5.73 -1.60
C LEU A 51 18.16 5.68 -0.10
N GLY A 52 18.21 4.50 0.53
CA GLY A 52 17.92 4.32 1.95
C GLY A 52 16.41 4.37 2.29
N TRP A 53 15.52 4.31 1.30
CA TRP A 53 14.08 4.47 1.53
C TRP A 53 13.44 3.32 2.32
N LEU A 54 14.07 2.14 2.30
CA LEU A 54 13.63 0.98 3.08
C LEU A 54 13.97 1.09 4.57
N GLY A 55 14.88 2.00 4.92
CA GLY A 55 15.33 2.25 6.30
C GLY A 55 14.63 3.43 6.97
N ILE A 56 13.73 4.15 6.31
CA ILE A 56 13.15 5.40 6.83
C ILE A 56 12.49 5.20 8.20
N ASN A 57 11.63 4.18 8.36
CA ASN A 57 10.93 3.88 9.61
C ASN A 57 11.67 2.89 10.53
N VAL A 58 12.73 2.25 10.04
CA VAL A 58 13.51 1.28 10.84
C VAL A 58 14.33 2.03 11.90
N PRO A 59 14.35 1.58 13.19
CA PRO A 59 15.13 2.21 14.22
C PRO A 59 16.65 2.22 13.90
N GLU A 60 17.36 3.27 14.34
CA GLU A 60 18.80 3.46 14.09
C GLU A 60 19.66 2.30 14.61
N GLU A 61 19.27 1.70 15.74
CA GLU A 61 19.99 0.55 16.32
C GLU A 61 19.99 -0.68 15.42
N PHE A 62 19.07 -0.76 14.43
CA PHE A 62 19.01 -1.82 13.42
C PHE A 62 19.43 -1.35 12.02
N GLY A 63 20.12 -0.21 11.95
CA GLY A 63 20.69 0.32 10.71
C GLY A 63 19.76 1.18 9.86
N GLY A 64 18.58 1.55 10.37
CA GLY A 64 17.64 2.47 9.75
C GLY A 64 17.91 3.95 10.07
N LEU A 65 16.96 4.81 9.69
CA LEU A 65 16.99 6.26 9.93
C LEU A 65 16.18 6.69 11.16
N GLY A 66 15.27 5.85 11.67
CA GLY A 66 14.44 6.12 12.84
C GLY A 66 13.46 7.30 12.68
N LEU A 67 13.11 7.67 11.45
CA LEU A 67 12.27 8.85 11.18
C LEU A 67 10.76 8.57 11.35
N GLY A 68 10.37 7.30 11.54
CA GLY A 68 8.98 6.89 11.71
C GLY A 68 8.17 6.84 10.40
N LEU A 69 6.94 6.28 10.51
CA LEU A 69 6.06 6.05 9.37
C LEU A 69 5.60 7.33 8.65
N SER A 70 5.48 8.47 9.33
CA SER A 70 5.10 9.73 8.68
C SER A 70 6.07 10.14 7.57
N CYS A 71 7.34 9.79 7.68
CA CYS A 71 8.37 10.12 6.69
C CYS A 71 8.39 9.18 5.46
N VAL A 72 7.67 8.04 5.46
CA VAL A 72 7.52 7.20 4.26
C VAL A 72 6.42 7.71 3.33
N VAL A 73 5.51 8.56 3.82
CA VAL A 73 4.35 9.09 3.07
C VAL A 73 4.76 9.76 1.76
N PRO A 74 5.78 10.67 1.70
CA PRO A 74 6.20 11.30 0.46
C PRO A 74 6.62 10.32 -0.64
N VAL A 75 7.28 9.22 -0.24
CA VAL A 75 7.73 8.18 -1.17
C VAL A 75 6.53 7.41 -1.72
N ALA A 76 5.63 6.94 -0.85
CA ALA A 76 4.43 6.20 -1.24
C ALA A 76 3.48 7.06 -2.09
N GLU A 77 3.30 8.36 -1.77
CA GLU A 77 2.51 9.31 -2.58
C GLU A 77 3.10 9.45 -3.98
N SER A 78 4.43 9.61 -4.09
CA SER A 78 5.10 9.69 -5.38
C SER A 78 4.98 8.40 -6.20
N MET A 79 5.11 7.23 -5.58
CA MET A 79 4.90 5.94 -6.23
C MET A 79 3.46 5.79 -6.75
N GLY A 80 2.46 6.22 -5.99
CA GLY A 80 1.07 6.24 -6.42
C GLY A 80 0.83 7.13 -7.64
N ARG A 81 1.43 8.32 -7.65
CA ARG A 81 1.31 9.28 -8.76
C ARG A 81 1.76 8.71 -10.09
N TYR A 82 2.82 7.92 -10.09
CA TYR A 82 3.43 7.35 -11.30
C TYR A 82 3.10 5.87 -11.51
N LEU A 83 2.10 5.33 -10.79
CA LEU A 83 1.66 3.93 -10.85
C LEU A 83 2.82 2.93 -10.67
N MET A 84 3.83 3.28 -9.88
CA MET A 84 5.01 2.45 -9.69
C MET A 84 4.63 1.14 -8.97
N GLY A 85 4.96 0.01 -9.59
CA GLY A 85 4.67 -1.33 -9.09
C GLY A 85 5.89 -1.96 -8.43
N THR A 86 6.19 -1.60 -7.18
CA THR A 86 7.29 -2.15 -6.38
C THR A 86 6.79 -2.74 -5.07
N PRO A 87 7.53 -3.64 -4.41
CA PRO A 87 7.17 -4.21 -3.11
C PRO A 87 7.35 -3.24 -1.93
N TYR A 88 7.48 -1.92 -2.17
CA TYR A 88 7.79 -0.92 -1.15
C TYR A 88 6.81 -0.94 0.03
N ASN A 89 5.50 -0.85 -0.24
CA ASN A 89 4.48 -0.82 0.81
C ASN A 89 4.53 -2.09 1.69
N GLY A 90 4.69 -3.27 1.07
CA GLY A 90 4.84 -4.54 1.78
C GLY A 90 6.08 -4.57 2.67
N ALA A 91 7.24 -4.13 2.16
CA ALA A 91 8.49 -4.09 2.90
C ALA A 91 8.43 -3.12 4.10
N ILE A 92 7.83 -1.93 3.92
CA ILE A 92 7.63 -0.97 5.03
C ILE A 92 6.66 -1.51 6.07
N THR A 93 5.53 -2.12 5.65
CA THR A 93 4.60 -2.73 6.61
C THR A 93 5.24 -3.90 7.36
N ALA A 94 6.05 -4.72 6.69
CA ALA A 94 6.79 -5.82 7.33
C ALA A 94 7.85 -5.31 8.31
N SER A 95 8.57 -4.24 7.99
CA SER A 95 9.52 -3.62 8.92
C SER A 95 8.83 -3.05 10.16
N GLU A 96 7.67 -2.41 10.00
CA GLU A 96 6.86 -1.91 11.12
C GLU A 96 6.35 -3.05 12.00
N CYS A 97 5.82 -4.12 11.38
CA CYS A 97 5.38 -5.31 12.09
C CYS A 97 6.52 -5.94 12.92
N LEU A 98 7.70 -6.07 12.33
CA LEU A 98 8.87 -6.60 13.06
C LEU A 98 9.32 -5.67 14.18
N ALA A 99 9.34 -4.36 13.94
CA ALA A 99 9.72 -3.37 14.94
C ALA A 99 8.78 -3.38 16.17
N THR A 100 7.47 -3.59 15.96
CA THR A 100 6.46 -3.60 17.04
C THR A 100 6.28 -4.97 17.68
N SER A 101 6.31 -6.05 16.89
CA SER A 101 5.90 -7.39 17.33
C SER A 101 7.03 -8.43 17.33
N GLY A 102 8.17 -8.17 16.72
CA GLY A 102 9.29 -9.12 16.66
C GLY A 102 10.05 -9.24 18.00
N SER A 103 10.64 -10.42 18.26
CA SER A 103 11.63 -10.57 19.32
C SER A 103 12.90 -9.75 19.03
N ARG A 104 13.77 -9.60 20.02
CA ARG A 104 15.06 -8.91 19.84
C ARG A 104 15.88 -9.55 18.74
N GLU A 105 15.95 -10.88 18.73
CA GLU A 105 16.70 -11.68 17.77
C GLU A 105 16.11 -11.52 16.35
N GLN A 106 14.78 -11.54 16.23
CA GLN A 106 14.10 -11.35 14.94
C GLN A 106 14.34 -9.94 14.40
N LYS A 107 14.32 -8.90 15.24
CA LYS A 107 14.63 -7.52 14.84
C LYS A 107 16.09 -7.40 14.39
N GLU A 108 17.05 -7.95 15.13
CA GLU A 108 18.48 -7.95 14.80
C GLU A 108 18.79 -8.72 13.52
N GLU A 109 18.03 -9.79 13.24
CA GLU A 109 18.20 -10.57 12.01
C GLU A 109 17.58 -9.86 10.79
N TRP A 110 16.35 -9.37 10.88
CA TRP A 110 15.55 -9.02 9.69
C TRP A 110 15.52 -7.53 9.37
N LEU A 111 15.50 -6.64 10.34
CA LEU A 111 15.46 -5.21 10.07
C LEU A 111 16.67 -4.72 9.26
N PRO A 112 17.93 -5.12 9.57
CA PRO A 112 19.08 -4.77 8.72
C PRO A 112 19.01 -5.38 7.31
N LYS A 113 18.42 -6.57 7.16
CA LYS A 113 18.21 -7.19 5.84
C LYS A 113 17.23 -6.38 5.00
N ILE A 114 16.10 -5.92 5.61
CA ILE A 114 15.12 -5.06 4.92
C ILE A 114 15.80 -3.75 4.47
N VAL A 115 16.54 -3.09 5.35
CA VAL A 115 17.30 -1.87 5.00
C VAL A 115 18.26 -2.12 3.83
N SER A 116 18.80 -3.35 3.72
CA SER A 116 19.69 -3.78 2.65
C SER A 116 18.97 -4.33 1.41
N GLY A 117 17.63 -4.26 1.36
CA GLY A 117 16.84 -4.62 0.19
C GLY A 117 16.06 -5.92 0.26
N ALA A 118 16.08 -6.65 1.40
CA ALA A 118 15.22 -7.82 1.56
C ALA A 118 13.74 -7.44 1.51
N ILE A 119 12.95 -8.25 0.85
CA ILE A 119 11.52 -8.03 0.61
C ILE A 119 10.70 -8.85 1.59
N GLY A 120 9.94 -8.17 2.45
CA GLY A 120 8.92 -8.79 3.28
C GLY A 120 7.54 -8.68 2.63
N ALA A 121 6.80 -9.78 2.58
CA ALA A 121 5.41 -9.79 2.13
C ALA A 121 4.44 -10.04 3.28
N MET A 122 3.26 -9.40 3.23
CA MET A 122 2.22 -9.53 4.25
C MET A 122 1.17 -10.53 3.76
N ALA A 123 1.03 -11.67 4.45
CA ALA A 123 0.08 -12.74 4.15
C ALA A 123 -1.00 -12.79 5.25
N LEU A 124 -1.96 -11.84 5.19
CA LEU A 124 -2.92 -11.58 6.25
C LEU A 124 -4.35 -12.00 5.90
N ILE A 125 -4.76 -11.80 4.64
CA ILE A 125 -6.14 -11.94 4.18
C ILE A 125 -6.42 -13.36 3.71
N GLU A 126 -7.61 -13.84 3.98
CA GLU A 126 -8.07 -15.19 3.66
C GLU A 126 -9.17 -15.19 2.62
N THR A 127 -9.59 -16.37 2.16
CA THR A 127 -10.58 -16.54 1.09
C THR A 127 -11.96 -15.99 1.43
N ASN A 128 -12.27 -15.79 2.72
CA ASN A 128 -13.50 -15.15 3.18
C ASN A 128 -13.52 -13.63 2.88
N GLY A 129 -12.38 -13.02 2.54
CA GLY A 129 -12.24 -11.62 2.19
C GLY A 129 -12.42 -10.64 3.36
N SER A 130 -12.36 -11.11 4.63
CA SER A 130 -12.44 -10.25 5.80
C SER A 130 -11.18 -9.41 5.97
N TRP A 131 -11.35 -8.11 6.25
CA TRP A 131 -10.26 -7.20 6.64
C TRP A 131 -10.13 -7.03 8.16
N ILE A 132 -10.80 -7.86 8.95
CA ILE A 132 -10.62 -7.91 10.41
C ILE A 132 -9.42 -8.82 10.67
N LEU A 133 -8.24 -8.22 10.83
CA LEU A 133 -6.94 -8.91 10.78
C LEU A 133 -6.70 -9.96 11.89
N ASP A 134 -7.43 -9.87 13.00
CA ASP A 134 -7.37 -10.82 14.13
C ASP A 134 -8.42 -11.96 14.04
N GLN A 135 -9.34 -11.90 13.06
CA GLN A 135 -10.29 -12.98 12.75
C GLN A 135 -9.69 -13.92 11.69
N ILE A 136 -8.93 -14.90 12.16
CA ILE A 136 -8.09 -15.75 11.33
C ILE A 136 -8.63 -17.19 11.32
N GLU A 137 -8.76 -17.80 10.13
CA GLU A 137 -9.13 -19.20 9.95
C GLU A 137 -7.90 -20.11 9.82
N ALA A 138 -6.81 -19.62 9.23
CA ALA A 138 -5.55 -20.36 9.10
C ALA A 138 -5.00 -20.78 10.47
N GLN A 139 -4.52 -22.01 10.57
CA GLN A 139 -4.07 -22.62 11.82
C GLN A 139 -2.57 -22.82 11.86
N ALA A 140 -1.99 -22.74 13.05
CA ALA A 140 -0.66 -23.22 13.34
C ALA A 140 -0.76 -24.25 14.48
N ILE A 141 -0.56 -25.53 14.14
CA ILE A 141 -0.70 -26.66 15.07
C ILE A 141 0.69 -27.05 15.55
N ALA A 142 0.87 -27.09 16.89
CA ALA A 142 2.14 -27.46 17.48
C ALA A 142 2.49 -28.94 17.18
N SER A 143 3.71 -29.17 16.72
CA SER A 143 4.29 -30.49 16.41
C SER A 143 5.75 -30.50 16.88
N GLU A 144 6.03 -31.05 18.06
CA GLU A 144 7.34 -30.99 18.71
C GLU A 144 7.83 -29.53 18.89
N ASP A 145 9.00 -29.18 18.33
CA ASP A 145 9.58 -27.83 18.37
C ASP A 145 9.18 -26.96 17.16
N MET A 146 8.14 -27.38 16.41
CA MET A 146 7.67 -26.72 15.19
C MET A 146 6.17 -26.43 15.27
N PHE A 147 5.70 -25.56 14.39
CA PHE A 147 4.28 -25.42 14.06
C PHE A 147 4.06 -25.87 12.62
N GLU A 148 3.07 -26.72 12.39
CA GLU A 148 2.55 -27.04 11.07
C GLU A 148 1.46 -26.03 10.72
N LEU A 149 1.65 -25.27 9.64
CA LEU A 149 0.68 -24.30 9.16
C LEU A 149 -0.34 -24.97 8.24
N SER A 150 -1.56 -24.45 8.23
CA SER A 150 -2.60 -24.85 7.29
C SER A 150 -3.57 -23.70 7.00
N GLY A 151 -4.16 -23.73 5.79
CA GLY A 151 -5.07 -22.68 5.30
C GLY A 151 -4.50 -21.94 4.10
N THR A 152 -5.18 -20.89 3.67
CA THR A 152 -4.83 -20.18 2.44
C THR A 152 -4.89 -18.67 2.67
N LYS A 153 -3.84 -17.96 2.27
CA LYS A 153 -3.79 -16.49 2.25
C LYS A 153 -3.94 -15.97 0.83
N CYS A 154 -4.66 -14.88 0.68
CA CYS A 154 -4.96 -14.23 -0.60
C CYS A 154 -4.41 -12.81 -0.62
N PHE A 155 -4.30 -12.23 -1.81
CA PHE A 155 -3.84 -10.85 -2.02
C PHE A 155 -2.45 -10.57 -1.44
N VAL A 156 -1.58 -11.58 -1.40
CA VAL A 156 -0.19 -11.42 -0.96
C VAL A 156 0.60 -10.72 -2.06
N THR A 157 0.79 -9.42 -1.91
CA THR A 157 1.43 -8.60 -2.94
C THR A 157 2.92 -8.89 -3.03
N ASP A 158 3.42 -9.05 -4.27
CA ASP A 158 4.83 -9.32 -4.60
C ASP A 158 5.42 -10.57 -3.92
N ALA A 159 4.58 -11.56 -3.60
CA ALA A 159 4.99 -12.76 -2.86
C ALA A 159 6.08 -13.57 -3.56
N ASP A 160 6.11 -13.60 -4.87
CA ASP A 160 7.15 -14.33 -5.63
C ASP A 160 8.56 -13.75 -5.42
N ALA A 161 8.64 -12.43 -5.20
CA ALA A 161 9.89 -11.72 -4.96
C ALA A 161 10.28 -11.65 -3.47
N ALA A 162 9.42 -12.13 -2.56
CA ALA A 162 9.65 -11.99 -1.14
C ALA A 162 10.74 -12.95 -0.62
N ASP A 163 11.59 -12.43 0.27
CA ASP A 163 12.59 -13.21 1.01
C ASP A 163 11.96 -13.86 2.25
N PHE A 164 10.92 -13.23 2.80
CA PHE A 164 10.14 -13.74 3.92
C PHE A 164 8.70 -13.21 3.91
N TYR A 165 7.85 -13.86 4.68
CA TYR A 165 6.43 -13.52 4.80
C TYR A 165 6.07 -13.35 6.28
N ILE A 166 5.25 -12.35 6.57
CA ILE A 166 4.53 -12.25 7.85
C ILE A 166 3.15 -12.84 7.63
N VAL A 167 2.89 -13.96 8.27
CA VAL A 167 1.67 -14.75 8.10
C VAL A 167 0.83 -14.68 9.36
N SER A 168 -0.43 -14.30 9.25
CA SER A 168 -1.36 -14.37 10.38
C SER A 168 -1.93 -15.79 10.53
N VAL A 169 -1.89 -16.34 11.73
CA VAL A 169 -2.33 -17.71 12.04
C VAL A 169 -3.01 -17.77 13.42
N ASN A 170 -3.87 -18.74 13.61
CA ASN A 170 -4.40 -19.10 14.93
C ASN A 170 -3.49 -20.14 15.61
N VAL A 171 -3.05 -19.84 16.80
CA VAL A 171 -2.38 -20.77 17.72
C VAL A 171 -3.26 -20.90 18.94
N GLU A 172 -3.84 -22.07 19.19
CA GLU A 172 -4.72 -22.32 20.35
C GLU A 172 -5.84 -21.27 20.50
N ALA A 173 -6.52 -20.96 19.39
CA ALA A 173 -7.58 -19.94 19.29
C ALA A 173 -7.13 -18.50 19.62
N LYS A 174 -5.84 -18.21 19.50
CA LYS A 174 -5.30 -16.85 19.59
C LYS A 174 -4.68 -16.46 18.27
N ALA A 175 -5.04 -15.27 17.81
CA ALA A 175 -4.43 -14.66 16.62
C ALA A 175 -2.94 -14.36 16.89
N ARG A 176 -2.06 -14.88 16.06
CA ARG A 176 -0.61 -14.70 16.14
C ARG A 176 -0.04 -14.38 14.76
N LEU A 177 1.19 -13.91 14.76
CA LEU A 177 1.97 -13.64 13.56
C LEU A 177 3.17 -14.60 13.52
N ALA A 178 3.40 -15.20 12.36
CA ALA A 178 4.55 -16.06 12.10
C ALA A 178 5.42 -15.44 11.01
N LEU A 179 6.73 -15.49 11.18
CA LEU A 179 7.71 -15.16 10.14
C LEU A 179 8.05 -16.45 9.40
N VAL A 180 7.68 -16.52 8.13
CA VAL A 180 7.94 -17.67 7.26
C VAL A 180 9.00 -17.26 6.24
N LYS A 181 10.13 -17.95 6.20
CA LYS A 181 11.21 -17.69 5.23
C LYS A 181 10.83 -18.26 3.85
N ARG A 182 11.29 -17.63 2.78
CA ARG A 182 11.01 -18.09 1.40
C ARG A 182 11.35 -19.57 1.17
N GLU A 183 12.45 -20.03 1.76
CA GLU A 183 12.92 -21.41 1.66
C GLU A 183 12.03 -22.45 2.35
N GLN A 184 11.12 -22.04 3.25
CA GLN A 184 10.16 -22.90 3.93
C GLN A 184 8.88 -23.11 3.11
N ILE A 185 8.69 -22.34 2.03
CA ILE A 185 7.51 -22.45 1.18
C ILE A 185 7.78 -23.48 0.10
N PRO A 186 7.02 -24.59 0.06
CA PRO A 186 7.17 -25.62 -0.97
C PRO A 186 6.95 -25.05 -2.38
N GLU A 187 7.58 -25.66 -3.35
CA GLU A 187 7.31 -25.36 -4.76
C GLU A 187 5.83 -25.68 -5.07
N GLY A 188 5.13 -24.73 -5.65
CA GLY A 188 3.71 -24.88 -5.99
C GLY A 188 2.72 -24.32 -4.97
N ASN A 189 3.16 -23.83 -3.80
CA ASN A 189 2.27 -23.20 -2.81
C ASN A 189 1.98 -21.71 -3.11
N LEU A 190 2.64 -21.10 -4.08
CA LEU A 190 2.38 -19.74 -4.54
C LEU A 190 1.66 -19.77 -5.89
N HIS A 191 0.49 -19.15 -5.94
CA HIS A 191 -0.32 -19.10 -7.15
C HIS A 191 -0.60 -17.64 -7.53
N ARG A 192 -0.20 -17.23 -8.73
CA ARG A 192 -0.48 -15.90 -9.26
C ARG A 192 -1.98 -15.66 -9.35
N GLU A 193 -2.47 -14.55 -8.78
CA GLU A 193 -3.85 -14.10 -8.90
C GLU A 193 -4.03 -13.13 -10.06
N ILE A 194 -5.18 -13.21 -10.73
CA ILE A 194 -5.61 -12.22 -11.72
C ILE A 194 -6.40 -11.15 -10.98
N VAL A 195 -5.84 -9.96 -10.90
CA VAL A 195 -6.44 -8.81 -10.20
C VAL A 195 -6.77 -7.68 -11.17
N ILE A 196 -7.64 -6.76 -10.74
CA ILE A 196 -8.10 -5.65 -11.58
C ILE A 196 -6.95 -4.73 -12.00
N ASP A 197 -5.97 -4.51 -11.15
CA ASP A 197 -4.78 -3.70 -11.42
C ASP A 197 -3.61 -4.57 -11.88
N GLU A 198 -3.42 -4.68 -13.18
CA GLU A 198 -2.35 -5.45 -13.81
C GLU A 198 -0.93 -4.90 -13.53
N THR A 199 -0.83 -3.72 -12.92
CA THR A 199 0.46 -3.19 -12.44
C THR A 199 0.88 -3.82 -11.10
N ARG A 200 -0.02 -4.61 -10.47
CA ARG A 200 0.20 -5.33 -9.21
C ARG A 200 0.43 -6.81 -9.44
N ARG A 201 1.33 -7.37 -8.67
CA ARG A 201 1.59 -8.82 -8.61
C ARG A 201 1.01 -9.33 -7.31
N SER A 202 -0.15 -9.98 -7.40
CA SER A 202 -0.86 -10.55 -6.26
C SER A 202 -0.79 -12.07 -6.33
N TYR A 203 -0.73 -12.71 -5.16
CA TYR A 203 -0.60 -14.16 -5.05
C TYR A 203 -1.50 -14.71 -3.95
N GLN A 204 -2.01 -15.90 -4.20
CA GLN A 204 -2.50 -16.79 -3.17
C GLN A 204 -1.33 -17.61 -2.63
N LEU A 205 -1.21 -17.73 -1.31
CA LEU A 205 -0.25 -18.56 -0.60
C LEU A 205 -0.99 -19.68 0.12
N ASP A 206 -0.76 -20.92 -0.32
CA ASP A 206 -1.19 -22.10 0.40
C ASP A 206 -0.21 -22.39 1.54
N LEU A 207 -0.72 -22.53 2.75
CA LEU A 207 0.06 -22.76 3.95
C LEU A 207 0.27 -24.24 4.26
N ASP A 208 -0.45 -25.13 3.60
CA ASP A 208 -0.39 -26.57 3.88
C ASP A 208 1.02 -27.14 3.64
N GLY A 209 1.52 -27.84 4.66
CA GLY A 209 2.86 -28.43 4.62
C GLY A 209 4.01 -27.47 4.98
N ILE A 210 3.71 -26.20 5.32
CA ILE A 210 4.74 -25.28 5.81
C ILE A 210 5.01 -25.56 7.29
N MET A 211 6.28 -25.84 7.60
CA MET A 211 6.75 -26.04 8.96
C MET A 211 7.54 -24.84 9.44
N VAL A 212 7.14 -24.28 10.59
CA VAL A 212 7.72 -23.07 11.17
C VAL A 212 8.25 -23.38 12.57
N PRO A 213 9.54 -23.16 12.88
CA PRO A 213 10.08 -23.25 14.24
C PRO A 213 9.34 -22.34 15.22
N VAL A 214 9.27 -22.75 16.47
CA VAL A 214 8.56 -21.99 17.53
C VAL A 214 9.10 -20.55 17.68
N ASP A 215 10.40 -20.36 17.48
CA ASP A 215 11.08 -19.06 17.55
C ASP A 215 10.80 -18.14 16.34
N GLN A 216 10.11 -18.64 15.31
CA GLN A 216 9.61 -17.83 14.20
C GLN A 216 8.18 -17.28 14.43
N LEU A 217 7.47 -17.67 15.49
CA LEU A 217 6.33 -16.89 15.95
C LEU A 217 6.83 -15.54 16.48
N LEU A 218 6.18 -14.45 16.08
CA LEU A 218 6.52 -13.16 16.64
C LEU A 218 6.14 -13.10 18.11
N GLU A 219 6.93 -12.40 18.92
CA GLU A 219 6.70 -12.24 20.36
C GLU A 219 5.37 -11.54 20.63
N GLY A 220 5.09 -10.46 19.87
CA GLY A 220 3.83 -9.72 19.86
C GLY A 220 2.93 -10.11 18.68
N SER A 221 1.74 -9.50 18.66
CA SER A 221 0.79 -9.61 17.54
C SER A 221 -0.01 -8.31 17.45
N ASP A 222 0.70 -7.22 17.14
CA ASP A 222 0.11 -5.88 17.03
C ASP A 222 -0.53 -5.70 15.65
N PHE A 223 -1.73 -6.25 15.49
CA PHE A 223 -2.53 -6.12 14.28
C PHE A 223 -2.95 -4.66 14.01
N GLN A 224 -3.09 -3.85 15.06
CA GLN A 224 -3.44 -2.44 14.91
C GLN A 224 -2.31 -1.64 14.27
N ALA A 225 -1.06 -1.86 14.69
CA ALA A 225 0.11 -1.22 14.07
C ALA A 225 0.23 -1.59 12.59
N ILE A 226 -0.02 -2.87 12.24
CA ILE A 226 -0.04 -3.34 10.84
C ILE A 226 -1.16 -2.65 10.05
N GLU A 227 -2.38 -2.58 10.60
CA GLU A 227 -3.51 -1.90 9.95
C GLU A 227 -3.20 -0.43 9.74
N PHE A 228 -2.67 0.27 10.74
CA PHE A 228 -2.35 1.70 10.68
C PHE A 228 -1.27 1.99 9.63
N ALA A 229 -0.18 1.21 9.60
CA ALA A 229 0.86 1.32 8.58
C ALA A 229 0.28 1.10 7.18
N SER A 230 -0.53 0.06 7.00
CA SER A 230 -1.16 -0.27 5.73
C SER A 230 -2.12 0.82 5.26
N LEU A 231 -2.97 1.35 6.15
CA LEU A 231 -3.91 2.44 5.84
C LEU A 231 -3.19 3.74 5.47
N LEU A 232 -2.10 4.06 6.18
CA LEU A 232 -1.29 5.26 5.88
C LEU A 232 -0.65 5.17 4.50
N LEU A 233 0.07 4.07 4.21
CA LEU A 233 0.74 3.84 2.94
C LEU A 233 -0.25 3.80 1.78
N LEU A 234 -1.37 3.12 1.96
CA LEU A 234 -2.42 3.03 0.95
C LEU A 234 -3.09 4.39 0.70
N SER A 235 -3.33 5.19 1.75
CA SER A 235 -3.87 6.55 1.61
C SER A 235 -2.89 7.49 0.90
N ALA A 236 -1.58 7.32 1.12
CA ALA A 236 -0.53 8.03 0.39
C ALA A 236 -0.54 7.65 -1.10
N GLU A 237 -0.58 6.36 -1.41
CA GLU A 237 -0.68 5.87 -2.78
C GLU A 237 -1.94 6.37 -3.50
N ILE A 238 -3.10 6.34 -2.83
CA ILE A 238 -4.37 6.88 -3.33
C ILE A 238 -4.24 8.37 -3.66
N THR A 239 -3.67 9.16 -2.75
CA THR A 239 -3.48 10.60 -2.95
C THR A 239 -2.57 10.88 -4.14
N GLY A 240 -1.47 10.13 -4.26
CA GLY A 240 -0.60 10.18 -5.45
C GLY A 240 -1.33 9.80 -6.73
N GLY A 241 -2.13 8.74 -6.71
CA GLY A 241 -2.95 8.31 -7.84
C GLY A 241 -3.97 9.37 -8.30
N LEU A 242 -4.56 10.11 -7.35
CA LEU A 242 -5.40 11.27 -7.64
C LEU A 242 -4.63 12.36 -8.39
N VAL A 243 -3.38 12.67 -7.97
CA VAL A 243 -2.50 13.62 -8.68
C VAL A 243 -2.25 13.15 -10.12
N GLY A 244 -1.93 11.87 -10.31
CA GLY A 244 -1.72 11.30 -11.64
C GLY A 244 -2.97 11.37 -12.52
N SER A 245 -4.13 11.01 -11.95
CA SER A 245 -5.42 11.04 -12.66
C SER A 245 -5.80 12.44 -13.13
N ILE A 246 -5.70 13.45 -12.25
CA ILE A 246 -6.05 14.82 -12.63
C ILE A 246 -5.09 15.37 -13.67
N HIS A 247 -3.82 15.01 -13.64
CA HIS A 247 -2.85 15.37 -14.67
C HIS A 247 -3.26 14.82 -16.05
N THR A 248 -3.55 13.52 -16.11
CA THR A 248 -4.01 12.83 -17.34
C THR A 248 -5.30 13.46 -17.89
N ILE A 249 -6.26 13.78 -17.00
CA ILE A 249 -7.50 14.47 -17.39
C ILE A 249 -7.19 15.83 -17.99
N VAL A 250 -6.44 16.68 -17.29
CA VAL A 250 -6.18 18.07 -17.69
C VAL A 250 -5.41 18.14 -19.00
N GLU A 251 -4.42 17.27 -19.19
CA GLU A 251 -3.66 17.17 -20.44
C GLU A 251 -4.59 16.85 -21.62
N TYR A 252 -5.43 15.83 -21.48
CA TYR A 252 -6.38 15.47 -22.54
C TYR A 252 -7.41 16.56 -22.81
N LEU A 253 -7.97 17.18 -21.78
CA LEU A 253 -8.94 18.26 -21.91
C LEU A 253 -8.37 19.49 -22.63
N ASN A 254 -7.08 19.75 -22.52
CA ASN A 254 -6.39 20.87 -23.18
C ASN A 254 -5.93 20.56 -24.60
N THR A 255 -5.83 19.29 -24.97
CA THR A 255 -5.33 18.87 -26.31
C THR A 255 -6.46 18.45 -27.24
N ARG A 256 -7.45 17.70 -26.74
CA ARG A 256 -8.55 17.18 -27.56
C ARG A 256 -9.49 18.30 -28.02
N ARG A 257 -9.82 18.29 -29.28
CA ARG A 257 -10.78 19.26 -29.92
C ARG A 257 -12.05 18.54 -30.35
N ALA A 258 -13.19 19.18 -30.10
CA ALA A 258 -14.50 18.81 -30.62
C ALA A 258 -15.33 20.08 -30.82
N PHE A 259 -16.11 20.15 -31.90
CA PHE A 259 -16.90 21.31 -32.25
C PHE A 259 -16.06 22.61 -32.29
N ASP A 260 -14.90 22.55 -32.96
CA ASP A 260 -13.92 23.64 -33.17
C ASP A 260 -13.30 24.23 -31.88
N LYS A 261 -13.50 23.62 -30.73
CA LYS A 261 -12.93 24.05 -29.43
C LYS A 261 -12.17 22.94 -28.76
N VAL A 262 -11.25 23.29 -27.87
CA VAL A 262 -10.69 22.31 -26.90
C VAL A 262 -11.81 21.88 -25.98
N ILE A 263 -11.89 20.56 -25.71
CA ILE A 263 -13.02 20.02 -24.93
C ILE A 263 -13.01 20.53 -23.48
N GLY A 264 -11.86 20.89 -22.94
CA GLY A 264 -11.72 21.53 -21.62
C GLY A 264 -12.41 22.90 -21.51
N SER A 265 -12.88 23.50 -22.63
CA SER A 265 -13.67 24.72 -22.58
C SER A 265 -15.12 24.50 -22.12
N TYR A 266 -15.63 23.26 -22.19
CA TYR A 266 -17.01 22.95 -21.83
C TYR A 266 -17.20 22.79 -20.32
N GLN A 267 -18.23 23.45 -19.77
CA GLN A 267 -18.52 23.42 -18.33
C GLN A 267 -18.83 21.99 -17.83
N ALA A 268 -19.46 21.16 -18.66
CA ALA A 268 -19.76 19.77 -18.35
C ALA A 268 -18.50 18.94 -18.00
N LEU A 269 -17.32 19.34 -18.48
CA LEU A 269 -16.04 18.71 -18.16
C LEU A 269 -15.28 19.48 -17.07
N LYS A 270 -15.36 20.82 -17.07
CA LYS A 270 -14.68 21.65 -16.05
C LYS A 270 -15.18 21.38 -14.65
N HIS A 271 -16.50 21.33 -14.43
CA HIS A 271 -17.06 21.19 -13.09
C HIS A 271 -16.64 19.89 -12.40
N PRO A 272 -16.74 18.69 -13.03
CA PRO A 272 -16.22 17.48 -12.44
C PRO A 272 -14.69 17.49 -12.22
N THR A 273 -13.92 18.14 -13.13
CA THR A 273 -12.47 18.27 -12.97
C THR A 273 -12.12 19.13 -11.74
N VAL A 274 -12.86 20.23 -11.51
CA VAL A 274 -12.69 21.06 -10.30
C VAL A 274 -13.09 20.27 -9.04
N LYS A 275 -14.15 19.44 -9.11
CA LYS A 275 -14.51 18.56 -7.99
C LYS A 275 -13.36 17.60 -7.66
N ILE A 276 -12.75 16.96 -8.66
CA ILE A 276 -11.59 16.07 -8.46
C ILE A 276 -10.43 16.83 -7.79
N LEU A 277 -10.17 18.08 -8.17
CA LEU A 277 -9.14 18.89 -7.54
C LEU A 277 -9.47 19.17 -6.06
N LEU A 278 -10.72 19.51 -5.74
CA LEU A 278 -11.15 19.71 -4.35
C LEU A 278 -11.03 18.42 -3.54
N ASP A 279 -11.43 17.29 -4.09
CA ASP A 279 -11.32 15.98 -3.44
C ASP A 279 -9.85 15.57 -3.24
N LEU A 280 -8.94 15.92 -4.18
CA LEU A 280 -7.50 15.72 -4.03
C LEU A 280 -6.94 16.53 -2.86
N GLU A 281 -7.27 17.83 -2.77
CA GLU A 281 -6.76 18.68 -1.67
C GLU A 281 -7.33 18.24 -0.31
N ALA A 282 -8.58 17.76 -0.27
CA ALA A 282 -9.16 17.16 0.92
C ALA A 282 -8.47 15.84 1.29
N SER A 283 -8.22 14.94 0.31
CA SER A 283 -7.49 13.69 0.54
C SER A 283 -6.09 13.93 1.07
N ARG A 284 -5.38 14.93 0.52
CA ARG A 284 -4.05 15.33 0.97
C ARG A 284 -4.09 15.86 2.42
N SER A 285 -5.09 16.68 2.76
CA SER A 285 -5.28 17.19 4.11
C SER A 285 -5.53 16.06 5.11
N HIS A 286 -6.38 15.08 4.77
CA HIS A 286 -6.62 13.93 5.62
C HIS A 286 -5.38 13.05 5.78
N LEU A 287 -4.63 12.79 4.70
CA LEU A 287 -3.39 12.00 4.72
C LEU A 287 -2.35 12.63 5.64
N TYR A 288 -2.09 13.94 5.49
CA TYR A 288 -1.05 14.62 6.27
C TYR A 288 -1.46 14.76 7.73
N HIS A 289 -2.74 14.97 8.00
CA HIS A 289 -3.25 14.91 9.37
C HIS A 289 -3.04 13.52 9.99
N ALA A 290 -3.41 12.45 9.29
CA ALA A 290 -3.21 11.08 9.75
C ALA A 290 -1.73 10.77 10.03
N ALA A 291 -0.82 11.19 9.13
CA ALA A 291 0.62 11.03 9.31
C ALA A 291 1.14 11.78 10.56
N THR A 292 0.63 13.00 10.82
CA THR A 292 1.01 13.81 11.98
C THR A 292 0.52 13.17 13.28
N VAL A 293 -0.77 12.78 13.34
CA VAL A 293 -1.35 12.20 14.55
C VAL A 293 -0.73 10.84 14.89
N LEU A 294 -0.42 10.05 13.88
CA LEU A 294 0.28 8.76 14.07
C LEU A 294 1.69 8.98 14.67
N ALA A 295 2.39 10.04 14.26
CA ALA A 295 3.71 10.38 14.81
C ALA A 295 3.63 10.88 16.28
N ASP A 296 2.48 11.42 16.71
CA ASP A 296 2.26 11.90 18.08
C ASP A 296 1.88 10.76 19.08
N ASP A 297 1.88 9.51 18.63
CA ASP A 297 1.60 8.30 19.44
C ASP A 297 0.23 8.32 20.14
N ASN A 298 -0.77 8.94 19.49
CA ASN A 298 -2.16 8.96 19.97
C ASN A 298 -3.01 7.97 19.15
N ALA A 299 -3.05 6.72 19.56
CA ALA A 299 -3.68 5.63 18.82
C ALA A 299 -5.17 5.87 18.50
N GLY A 300 -5.95 6.47 19.42
CA GLY A 300 -7.38 6.72 19.20
C GLY A 300 -7.62 7.80 18.14
N GLU A 301 -6.86 8.88 18.17
CA GLU A 301 -6.94 9.94 17.17
C GLU A 301 -6.36 9.48 15.83
N ALA A 302 -5.29 8.67 15.84
CA ALA A 302 -4.70 8.08 14.65
C ALA A 302 -5.70 7.15 13.93
N GLU A 303 -6.45 6.32 14.65
CA GLU A 303 -7.48 5.47 14.06
C GLU A 303 -8.53 6.30 13.30
N ILE A 304 -9.07 7.33 13.95
CA ILE A 304 -10.06 8.22 13.32
C ILE A 304 -9.46 8.86 12.05
N ALA A 305 -8.27 9.44 12.15
CA ALA A 305 -7.64 10.15 11.05
C ALA A 305 -7.32 9.22 9.86
N LEU A 306 -6.79 8.02 10.11
CA LEU A 306 -6.46 7.03 9.09
C LEU A 306 -7.71 6.50 8.39
N ARG A 307 -8.77 6.16 9.15
CA ARG A 307 -10.04 5.71 8.57
C ARG A 307 -10.71 6.81 7.75
N MET A 308 -10.66 8.08 8.17
CA MET A 308 -11.14 9.23 7.39
C MET A 308 -10.35 9.41 6.10
N ALA A 309 -9.01 9.32 6.16
CA ALA A 309 -8.14 9.43 4.99
C ALA A 309 -8.44 8.32 3.96
N LYS A 310 -8.57 7.07 4.43
CA LYS A 310 -8.88 5.93 3.57
C LYS A 310 -10.27 6.02 2.96
N ALA A 311 -11.30 6.34 3.75
CA ALA A 311 -12.68 6.44 3.26
C ALA A 311 -12.82 7.53 2.19
N HIS A 312 -12.36 8.76 2.49
CA HIS A 312 -12.46 9.88 1.55
C HIS A 312 -11.60 9.64 0.30
N GLY A 313 -10.33 9.26 0.49
CA GLY A 313 -9.39 9.05 -0.61
C GLY A 313 -9.85 7.95 -1.57
N SER A 314 -10.37 6.82 -1.06
CA SER A 314 -10.89 5.73 -1.90
C SER A 314 -12.03 6.18 -2.80
N ALA A 315 -13.03 6.89 -2.26
CA ALA A 315 -14.15 7.41 -3.03
C ALA A 315 -13.69 8.45 -4.07
N ALA A 316 -12.78 9.35 -3.66
CA ALA A 316 -12.24 10.40 -4.52
C ALA A 316 -11.44 9.81 -5.70
N PHE A 317 -10.58 8.81 -5.46
CA PHE A 317 -9.76 8.21 -6.50
C PHE A 317 -10.59 7.36 -7.47
N ALA A 318 -11.57 6.60 -6.98
CA ALA A 318 -12.51 5.87 -7.83
C ALA A 318 -13.30 6.83 -8.73
N PHE A 319 -13.79 7.96 -8.19
CA PHE A 319 -14.46 8.99 -8.96
C PHE A 319 -13.54 9.62 -10.01
N ALA A 320 -12.30 9.96 -9.67
CA ALA A 320 -11.33 10.54 -10.59
C ALA A 320 -10.99 9.57 -11.73
N GLY A 321 -10.75 8.29 -11.42
CA GLY A 321 -10.48 7.25 -12.41
C GLY A 321 -11.66 7.05 -13.38
N ASP A 322 -12.89 6.98 -12.87
CA ASP A 322 -14.10 6.89 -13.69
C ASP A 322 -14.24 8.11 -14.61
N ARG A 323 -14.06 9.33 -14.09
CA ARG A 323 -14.10 10.55 -14.90
C ARG A 323 -12.97 10.61 -15.91
N ALA A 324 -11.77 10.14 -15.57
CA ALA A 324 -10.67 10.06 -16.52
C ALA A 324 -11.04 9.20 -17.74
N VAL A 325 -11.57 7.99 -17.52
CA VAL A 325 -12.05 7.12 -18.60
C VAL A 325 -13.18 7.78 -19.39
N GLN A 326 -14.20 8.33 -18.69
CA GLN A 326 -15.35 8.97 -19.33
C GLN A 326 -14.95 10.15 -20.23
N PHE A 327 -14.00 10.99 -19.80
CA PHE A 327 -13.59 12.18 -20.54
C PHE A 327 -12.78 11.84 -21.79
N HIS A 328 -12.09 10.71 -21.80
CA HIS A 328 -11.41 10.18 -22.99
C HIS A 328 -12.38 9.53 -23.99
N GLY A 329 -13.66 9.36 -23.64
CA GLY A 329 -14.69 8.77 -24.50
C GLY A 329 -14.38 7.31 -24.83
N GLY A 330 -14.70 6.89 -26.06
CA GLY A 330 -14.47 5.51 -26.50
C GLY A 330 -13.00 5.06 -26.51
N PHE A 331 -12.06 5.99 -26.48
CA PHE A 331 -10.63 5.69 -26.31
C PHE A 331 -10.30 5.32 -24.84
N GLY A 332 -11.02 5.93 -23.87
CA GLY A 332 -10.69 5.86 -22.44
C GLY A 332 -10.65 4.47 -21.83
N PHE A 333 -11.44 3.52 -22.33
CA PHE A 333 -11.47 2.14 -21.82
C PHE A 333 -10.55 1.18 -22.59
N THR A 334 -9.87 1.66 -23.65
CA THR A 334 -8.94 0.82 -24.40
C THR A 334 -7.61 0.68 -23.67
N TYR A 335 -6.88 -0.41 -23.90
CA TYR A 335 -5.54 -0.59 -23.35
C TYR A 335 -4.53 0.47 -23.81
N ASP A 336 -4.82 1.18 -24.91
CA ASP A 336 -3.96 2.26 -25.42
C ASP A 336 -4.11 3.56 -24.61
N CYS A 337 -5.13 3.67 -23.75
CA CYS A 337 -5.38 4.87 -22.94
C CYS A 337 -4.81 4.72 -21.53
N ASP A 338 -4.08 5.74 -21.04
CA ASP A 338 -3.50 5.74 -19.69
C ASP A 338 -4.55 5.90 -18.59
N ALA A 339 -5.70 6.53 -18.91
CA ALA A 339 -6.78 6.78 -17.96
C ALA A 339 -7.30 5.51 -17.29
N GLN A 340 -7.38 4.38 -18.04
CA GLN A 340 -7.85 3.11 -17.49
C GLN A 340 -6.89 2.51 -16.47
N LEU A 341 -5.60 2.79 -16.54
CA LEU A 341 -4.61 2.32 -15.55
C LEU A 341 -4.86 2.96 -14.19
N TYR A 342 -5.16 4.26 -14.16
CA TYR A 342 -5.54 4.95 -12.91
C TYR A 342 -6.87 4.46 -12.35
N LEU A 343 -7.87 4.16 -13.20
CA LEU A 343 -9.12 3.57 -12.73
C LEU A 343 -8.89 2.19 -12.09
N ARG A 344 -8.10 1.33 -12.72
CA ARG A 344 -7.76 0.00 -12.20
C ARG A 344 -7.02 0.09 -10.87
N ARG A 345 -6.03 0.99 -10.75
CA ARG A 345 -5.33 1.25 -9.49
C ARG A 345 -6.30 1.79 -8.43
N ALA A 346 -7.23 2.67 -8.79
CA ALA A 346 -8.22 3.19 -7.86
C ALA A 346 -9.11 2.08 -7.31
N LEU A 347 -9.61 1.17 -8.16
CA LEU A 347 -10.44 0.03 -7.75
C LEU A 347 -9.64 -0.98 -6.91
N TRP A 348 -8.38 -1.23 -7.23
CA TRP A 348 -7.50 -2.04 -6.37
C TRP A 348 -7.38 -1.41 -4.98
N CYS A 349 -6.96 -0.16 -4.89
CA CYS A 349 -6.77 0.54 -3.63
C CYS A 349 -8.06 0.68 -2.83
N GLN A 350 -9.22 0.83 -3.50
CA GLN A 350 -10.52 1.00 -2.85
C GLN A 350 -10.85 -0.18 -1.94
N TYR A 351 -10.59 -1.41 -2.40
CA TYR A 351 -10.99 -2.62 -1.68
C TYR A 351 -9.91 -3.16 -0.74
N GLN A 352 -8.66 -2.69 -0.83
CA GLN A 352 -7.63 -3.09 0.12
C GLN A 352 -7.89 -2.49 1.50
N PHE A 353 -7.87 -3.31 2.56
CA PHE A 353 -8.13 -2.92 3.94
C PHE A 353 -9.50 -2.24 4.16
N GLY A 354 -10.50 -2.59 3.37
CA GLY A 354 -11.85 -2.04 3.44
C GLY A 354 -12.10 -0.83 2.55
N ASP A 355 -13.35 -0.70 2.11
CA ASP A 355 -13.82 0.42 1.28
C ASP A 355 -14.34 1.60 2.12
N GLU A 356 -14.87 2.62 1.45
CA GLU A 356 -15.48 3.80 2.07
C GLU A 356 -16.57 3.43 3.07
N ALA A 357 -17.47 2.50 2.70
CA ALA A 357 -18.61 2.11 3.53
C ALA A 357 -18.13 1.39 4.81
N TYR A 358 -17.17 0.48 4.67
CA TYR A 358 -16.54 -0.22 5.79
C TYR A 358 -15.93 0.75 6.80
N HIS A 359 -15.09 1.68 6.36
CA HIS A 359 -14.45 2.64 7.27
C HIS A 359 -15.46 3.60 7.93
N ARG A 360 -16.50 4.01 7.22
CA ARG A 360 -17.58 4.85 7.79
C ARG A 360 -18.35 4.10 8.88
N GLN A 361 -18.64 2.81 8.69
CA GLN A 361 -19.27 1.99 9.72
C GLN A 361 -18.43 1.87 10.98
N LEU A 362 -17.10 1.74 10.84
CA LEU A 362 -16.18 1.69 11.99
C LEU A 362 -16.04 3.05 12.70
N LEU A 363 -16.16 4.16 11.96
CA LEU A 363 -16.10 5.51 12.53
C LEU A 363 -17.39 5.91 13.25
N GLU A 364 -18.54 5.38 12.86
CA GLU A 364 -19.85 5.78 13.39
C GLU A 364 -19.91 5.71 14.93
N PRO A 365 -19.60 4.57 15.60
CA PRO A 365 -19.64 4.51 17.06
C PRO A 365 -18.58 5.38 17.75
N ILE A 366 -17.45 5.64 17.08
CA ILE A 366 -16.37 6.44 17.66
C ILE A 366 -16.69 7.95 17.66
N LEU A 367 -17.45 8.40 16.66
CA LEU A 367 -17.72 9.83 16.44
C LEU A 367 -19.09 10.27 16.97
N LEU A 368 -20.06 9.36 17.12
CA LEU A 368 -21.46 9.69 17.42
C LEU A 368 -21.89 9.26 18.83
N ASP A 369 -21.11 8.44 19.55
CA ASP A 369 -21.29 8.08 20.96
C ASP A 369 -20.46 8.99 21.88
#